data_be2b45c06db300c947637d9bf47e0a6a
#
_entry.id   be2b45c06db300c947637d9bf47e0a6a
#
_cell.length_a   1.000
_cell.length_b   1.000
_cell.length_c   1.000
_cell.angle_alpha   90.00
_cell.angle_beta   90.00
_cell.angle_gamma   90.00
#
_symmetry.space_group_name_H-M   'P 1'
#
loop_
_entity.id
_entity.type
_entity.pdbx_description
1 polymer ?
#
loop_
_entity_poly.entity_id
_entity_poly.type
_entity_poly.pdbx_seq_one_letter_code
_entity_poly.pdbx_strand_id
1 'polypeptide(L)'
;MKNKSIITLGLVAFSVALTGCFGSKSAISGGRGGEVVGVGGRSFAEPTPYGMTKVERGSLHMGLDRQDSLWGMKTPVKDISVDGFWMDETEVTNSKYKQFVQYVKDSILRTRLADPAYAGDETYMITEDKYGEPVTPHINWRKPLPRKPNEDEQRAIESMYVTNPVTGEKLLDYRQLNYKYEIYDSTTAALRRNRLMPNERNLNTDVTVNPDEVVMISKDTAYIDDNGNIVRETINRPLSGPWDFLNTYIVNVYPDTTVWVNDFQNSDNEMYLRNYFSNPAYNDYPVVGVTWEQANAFCAWRTDYLLKGLGGEARFIQRYRLPTEAEWEYAARGKAGNEFPWENKDVKNGDGCFYANFKPDRGNYTKDGNLITSRVGIYTANSNGLYDMAGNVAEWTSTIYTEAGVEAMNDLNPQLEYKAAKEDPYRLKKKSVRGGSWKDPESFVRSAWRTWEYQNQPRSYIGFRCVRSLANSTSTKQKKNKK
;
A
#
# COMPACT_ATOMS: atom_id res chain seq x y z
N MET A 1 -50.97 41.43 5.49
CA MET A 1 -49.68 41.97 5.92
C MET A 1 -49.16 41.08 7.07
N LYS A 2 -48.44 40.01 6.79
CA LYS A 2 -47.67 39.16 7.73
C LYS A 2 -47.05 38.01 6.92
N ASN A 3 -45.89 38.25 6.30
CA ASN A 3 -45.00 37.18 5.75
C ASN A 3 -43.72 37.77 5.16
N LYS A 4 -43.09 38.75 5.81
CA LYS A 4 -41.80 39.31 5.37
C LYS A 4 -40.69 39.23 6.41
N SER A 5 -40.95 38.66 7.60
CA SER A 5 -39.95 38.70 8.71
C SER A 5 -39.17 37.39 8.91
N ILE A 6 -39.50 36.28 8.23
CA ILE A 6 -38.87 34.99 8.49
C ILE A 6 -37.69 34.73 7.54
N ILE A 7 -37.63 35.34 6.36
CA ILE A 7 -36.57 35.14 5.40
C ILE A 7 -35.27 35.87 5.76
N THR A 8 -35.36 36.97 6.50
CA THR A 8 -34.21 37.80 6.89
C THR A 8 -33.42 37.20 8.09
N LEU A 9 -34.07 36.40 8.94
CA LEU A 9 -33.42 35.74 10.06
C LEU A 9 -32.62 34.49 9.62
N GLY A 10 -33.05 33.79 8.57
CA GLY A 10 -32.36 32.64 8.03
C GLY A 10 -31.01 32.97 7.34
N LEU A 11 -30.95 34.14 6.69
CA LEU A 11 -29.74 34.58 6.00
C LEU A 11 -28.63 35.10 6.98
N VAL A 12 -29.03 35.67 8.09
CA VAL A 12 -28.08 36.13 9.12
C VAL A 12 -27.53 34.97 9.93
N ALA A 13 -28.29 33.89 10.15
CA ALA A 13 -27.82 32.69 10.83
C ALA A 13 -26.83 31.88 9.99
N PHE A 14 -26.98 31.91 8.65
CA PHE A 14 -26.05 31.16 7.75
C PHE A 14 -24.72 31.88 7.53
N SER A 15 -24.69 33.21 7.63
CA SER A 15 -23.42 33.99 7.55
C SER A 15 -22.59 33.92 8.82
N VAL A 16 -23.22 33.68 9.99
CA VAL A 16 -22.49 33.52 11.27
C VAL A 16 -21.88 32.12 11.42
N ALA A 17 -22.48 31.07 10.78
CA ALA A 17 -21.92 29.72 10.81
C ALA A 17 -20.68 29.52 9.93
N LEU A 18 -20.47 30.35 8.90
CA LEU A 18 -19.29 30.31 8.04
C LEU A 18 -18.08 31.05 8.63
N THR A 19 -18.29 31.95 9.59
CA THR A 19 -17.20 32.66 10.26
C THR A 19 -16.59 31.93 11.47
N GLY A 20 -17.21 30.85 11.94
CA GLY A 20 -16.76 30.05 13.09
C GLY A 20 -15.62 29.07 12.78
N CYS A 21 -15.26 28.84 11.52
CA CYS A 21 -14.16 27.91 11.13
C CYS A 21 -12.80 28.59 10.89
N PHE A 22 -12.77 29.94 10.82
CA PHE A 22 -11.51 30.67 10.76
C PHE A 22 -11.36 31.40 12.11
N GLY A 23 -10.41 30.94 12.91
CA GLY A 23 -10.05 31.59 14.17
C GLY A 23 -9.91 33.09 13.94
N SER A 24 -10.60 33.87 14.75
CA SER A 24 -10.94 35.28 14.77
C SER A 24 -9.79 36.29 14.51
N LYS A 25 -9.27 36.31 13.30
CA LYS A 25 -8.62 37.48 12.69
C LYS A 25 -8.98 37.44 11.23
N SER A 26 -9.83 38.33 10.77
CA SER A 26 -10.14 38.45 9.36
C SER A 26 -8.82 38.58 8.58
N ALA A 27 -8.70 37.92 7.42
CA ALA A 27 -7.52 38.02 6.57
C ALA A 27 -7.20 39.50 6.20
N ILE A 28 -8.17 40.39 6.38
CA ILE A 28 -8.10 41.82 6.05
C ILE A 28 -7.59 42.65 7.25
N SER A 29 -7.72 42.16 8.51
CA SER A 29 -7.36 42.97 9.72
C SER A 29 -5.92 42.82 10.21
N GLY A 30 -5.10 42.02 9.53
CA GLY A 30 -3.73 41.73 9.95
C GLY A 30 -2.63 42.33 9.08
N GLY A 31 -2.98 43.10 8.04
CA GLY A 31 -2.02 43.69 7.14
C GLY A 31 -1.24 44.83 7.80
N ARG A 32 0.07 44.66 7.98
CA ARG A 32 0.97 45.76 8.33
C ARG A 32 1.22 46.60 7.07
N GLY A 33 0.65 47.81 6.98
CA GLY A 33 0.97 48.76 5.91
C GLY A 33 0.65 48.31 4.48
N GLY A 34 -0.40 47.50 4.27
CA GLY A 34 -0.78 47.02 2.94
C GLY A 34 -0.04 45.77 2.45
N GLU A 35 0.85 45.20 3.25
CA GLU A 35 1.58 43.97 2.91
C GLU A 35 0.72 42.70 3.05
N VAL A 36 0.93 41.75 2.12
CA VAL A 36 0.29 40.43 2.18
C VAL A 36 1.09 39.53 3.14
N VAL A 37 0.60 39.41 4.38
CA VAL A 37 1.28 38.64 5.45
C VAL A 37 0.91 37.15 5.51
N GLY A 38 0.05 36.68 4.61
CA GLY A 38 -0.43 35.30 4.58
C GLY A 38 -1.51 35.00 5.61
N VAL A 39 -2.11 33.84 5.49
CA VAL A 39 -3.14 33.35 6.42
C VAL A 39 -2.46 32.64 7.60
N GLY A 40 -2.72 33.15 8.83
CA GLY A 40 -2.25 32.47 10.05
C GLY A 40 -2.95 31.13 10.22
N GLY A 41 -2.23 30.11 10.65
CA GLY A 41 -2.77 28.79 10.91
C GLY A 41 -1.86 27.97 11.82
N ARG A 42 -2.36 26.84 12.32
CA ARG A 42 -1.52 25.86 13.02
C ARG A 42 -0.64 25.16 12.01
N SER A 43 0.65 25.05 12.29
CA SER A 43 1.52 24.16 11.53
C SER A 43 1.09 22.72 11.75
N PHE A 44 0.84 21.98 10.68
CA PHE A 44 0.60 20.54 10.77
C PHE A 44 1.94 19.84 11.00
N ALA A 45 2.03 19.07 12.09
CA ALA A 45 3.13 18.16 12.35
C ALA A 45 2.61 16.73 12.12
N GLU A 46 3.13 16.07 11.12
CA GLU A 46 2.77 14.68 10.84
C GLU A 46 3.30 13.78 11.97
N PRO A 47 2.45 12.97 12.62
CA PRO A 47 2.92 12.01 13.62
C PRO A 47 3.75 10.92 12.95
N THR A 48 4.85 10.51 13.59
CA THR A 48 5.68 9.40 13.13
C THR A 48 4.86 8.11 13.08
N PRO A 49 4.74 7.45 11.93
CA PRO A 49 4.03 6.18 11.84
C PRO A 49 4.76 5.10 12.64
N TYR A 50 3.99 4.25 13.30
CA TYR A 50 4.55 3.15 14.08
C TYR A 50 5.32 2.16 13.19
N GLY A 51 6.57 1.83 13.59
CA GLY A 51 7.44 0.88 12.88
C GLY A 51 7.92 1.39 11.52
N MET A 52 7.97 2.71 11.32
CA MET A 52 8.51 3.33 10.13
C MET A 52 9.62 4.32 10.48
N THR A 53 10.60 4.40 9.61
CA THR A 53 11.65 5.41 9.65
C THR A 53 11.47 6.44 8.56
N LYS A 54 11.97 7.65 8.78
CA LYS A 54 11.94 8.75 7.82
C LYS A 54 13.15 8.66 6.90
N VAL A 55 12.90 8.53 5.61
CA VAL A 55 13.90 8.70 4.57
C VAL A 55 13.83 10.15 4.08
N GLU A 56 14.90 10.91 4.26
CA GLU A 56 14.97 12.31 3.84
C GLU A 56 15.05 12.39 2.31
N ARG A 57 14.57 13.51 1.74
CA ARG A 57 14.70 13.77 0.30
C ARG A 57 16.15 13.84 -0.13
N GLY A 58 16.42 13.46 -1.36
CA GLY A 58 17.76 13.59 -1.93
C GLY A 58 17.83 13.13 -3.37
N SER A 59 19.04 13.03 -3.87
CA SER A 59 19.34 12.53 -5.22
C SER A 59 20.13 11.23 -5.15
N LEU A 60 20.00 10.44 -6.20
CA LEU A 60 20.63 9.14 -6.35
C LEU A 60 21.08 8.95 -7.78
N HIS A 61 22.29 8.42 -7.95
CA HIS A 61 22.74 7.80 -9.18
C HIS A 61 22.20 6.35 -9.19
N MET A 62 20.98 6.18 -9.72
CA MET A 62 20.25 4.92 -9.72
C MET A 62 20.81 3.96 -10.76
N GLY A 63 20.96 2.69 -10.41
CA GLY A 63 21.45 1.64 -11.29
C GLY A 63 22.89 1.24 -11.01
N LEU A 64 23.44 0.32 -11.82
CA LEU A 64 24.82 -0.15 -11.75
C LEU A 64 25.62 0.44 -12.90
N ASP A 65 26.70 1.16 -12.56
CA ASP A 65 27.65 1.72 -13.54
C ASP A 65 28.53 0.64 -14.18
N ARG A 66 28.61 -0.53 -13.59
CA ARG A 66 29.43 -1.64 -14.06
C ARG A 66 28.57 -2.70 -14.78
N GLN A 67 29.07 -3.12 -15.94
CA GLN A 67 28.60 -4.30 -16.60
C GLN A 67 28.93 -5.52 -15.72
N ASP A 68 27.94 -6.17 -15.15
CA ASP A 68 28.16 -7.45 -14.50
C ASP A 68 28.42 -8.49 -15.59
N SER A 69 29.70 -8.88 -15.75
CA SER A 69 30.16 -9.78 -16.78
C SER A 69 29.58 -11.20 -16.68
N LEU A 70 29.03 -11.55 -15.49
CA LEU A 70 28.44 -12.87 -15.24
C LEU A 70 27.04 -13.04 -15.84
N TRP A 71 26.28 -11.97 -15.99
CA TRP A 71 24.87 -12.05 -16.39
C TRP A 71 24.50 -11.20 -17.60
N GLY A 72 25.44 -10.39 -18.14
CA GLY A 72 25.23 -9.58 -19.34
C GLY A 72 24.13 -8.51 -19.22
N MET A 73 23.54 -8.33 -18.06
CA MET A 73 22.50 -7.33 -17.84
C MET A 73 23.12 -5.97 -17.59
N LYS A 74 22.91 -5.05 -18.52
CA LYS A 74 23.16 -3.63 -18.28
C LYS A 74 22.00 -3.05 -17.52
N THR A 75 22.26 -2.57 -16.32
CA THR A 75 21.27 -1.76 -15.61
C THR A 75 21.49 -0.32 -16.04
N PRO A 76 20.53 0.32 -16.73
CA PRO A 76 20.67 1.71 -17.13
C PRO A 76 20.91 2.58 -15.89
N VAL A 77 21.80 3.54 -16.02
CA VAL A 77 22.16 4.46 -14.95
C VAL A 77 21.52 5.82 -15.21
N LYS A 78 20.91 6.40 -14.19
CA LYS A 78 20.25 7.70 -14.27
C LYS A 78 20.33 8.45 -12.95
N ASP A 79 20.62 9.75 -13.02
CA ASP A 79 20.49 10.63 -11.88
C ASP A 79 19.02 10.96 -11.65
N ILE A 80 18.56 10.73 -10.43
CA ILE A 80 17.18 10.94 -10.03
C ILE A 80 17.11 11.71 -8.71
N SER A 81 16.01 12.40 -8.51
CA SER A 81 15.66 13.05 -7.24
C SER A 81 14.40 12.42 -6.66
N VAL A 82 14.47 12.09 -5.39
CA VAL A 82 13.36 11.46 -4.65
C VAL A 82 12.96 12.37 -3.50
N ASP A 83 11.66 12.64 -3.35
CA ASP A 83 11.15 13.39 -2.20
C ASP A 83 11.18 12.53 -0.93
N GLY A 84 11.02 13.16 0.25
CA GLY A 84 11.03 12.43 1.52
C GLY A 84 9.80 11.56 1.72
N PHE A 85 9.97 10.43 2.39
CA PHE A 85 8.89 9.49 2.70
C PHE A 85 9.16 8.71 3.99
N TRP A 86 8.11 8.13 4.54
CA TRP A 86 8.19 7.12 5.58
C TRP A 86 8.29 5.73 4.94
N MET A 87 9.16 4.87 5.45
CA MET A 87 9.30 3.49 5.00
C MET A 87 9.27 2.55 6.21
N ASP A 88 8.62 1.40 6.10
CA ASP A 88 8.66 0.36 7.14
C ASP A 88 10.11 -0.02 7.42
N GLU A 89 10.49 -0.07 8.70
CA GLU A 89 11.84 -0.42 9.14
C GLU A 89 12.24 -1.82 8.68
N THR A 90 11.28 -2.74 8.63
CA THR A 90 11.45 -4.13 8.21
C THR A 90 10.43 -4.51 7.15
N GLU A 91 10.56 -5.69 6.56
CA GLU A 91 9.49 -6.29 5.76
C GLU A 91 8.20 -6.45 6.60
N VAL A 92 7.05 -6.53 5.95
CA VAL A 92 5.79 -6.85 6.62
C VAL A 92 5.85 -8.29 7.13
N THR A 93 5.66 -8.45 8.45
CA THR A 93 5.73 -9.76 9.10
C THR A 93 4.42 -10.55 8.96
N ASN A 94 4.51 -11.88 9.15
CA ASN A 94 3.32 -12.74 9.25
C ASN A 94 2.33 -12.22 10.30
N SER A 95 2.81 -11.73 11.45
CA SER A 95 1.96 -11.17 12.50
C SER A 95 1.18 -9.94 12.03
N LYS A 96 1.84 -8.99 11.34
CA LYS A 96 1.18 -7.81 10.78
C LYS A 96 0.16 -8.20 9.70
N TYR A 97 0.51 -9.16 8.85
CA TYR A 97 -0.37 -9.60 7.78
C TYR A 97 -1.57 -10.42 8.31
N LYS A 98 -1.39 -11.21 9.36
CA LYS A 98 -2.48 -11.90 10.07
C LYS A 98 -3.55 -10.94 10.61
N GLN A 99 -3.17 -9.73 11.04
CA GLN A 99 -4.14 -8.71 11.46
C GLN A 99 -5.07 -8.30 10.30
N PHE A 100 -4.53 -8.18 9.09
CA PHE A 100 -5.31 -7.91 7.90
C PHE A 100 -6.28 -9.07 7.58
N VAL A 101 -5.77 -10.30 7.56
CA VAL A 101 -6.60 -11.50 7.32
C VAL A 101 -7.71 -11.61 8.38
N GLN A 102 -7.38 -11.38 9.64
CA GLN A 102 -8.38 -11.42 10.74
C GLN A 102 -9.41 -10.30 10.59
N TYR A 103 -9.01 -9.09 10.22
CA TYR A 103 -9.94 -8.00 9.95
C TYR A 103 -10.94 -8.36 8.85
N VAL A 104 -10.46 -8.96 7.74
CA VAL A 104 -11.33 -9.39 6.63
C VAL A 104 -12.28 -10.49 7.09
N LYS A 105 -11.76 -11.50 7.80
CA LYS A 105 -12.58 -12.56 8.39
C LYS A 105 -13.69 -12.00 9.29
N ASP A 106 -13.34 -11.09 10.21
CA ASP A 106 -14.30 -10.49 11.13
C ASP A 106 -15.32 -9.61 10.39
N SER A 107 -14.92 -8.93 9.33
CA SER A 107 -15.85 -8.14 8.51
C SER A 107 -16.90 -9.01 7.83
N ILE A 108 -16.49 -10.12 7.23
CA ILE A 108 -17.38 -11.07 6.57
C ILE A 108 -18.33 -11.69 7.60
N LEU A 109 -17.80 -12.11 8.75
CA LEU A 109 -18.64 -12.70 9.81
C LEU A 109 -19.69 -11.71 10.32
N ARG A 110 -19.35 -10.44 10.55
CA ARG A 110 -20.32 -9.42 10.96
C ARG A 110 -21.40 -9.17 9.91
N THR A 111 -21.02 -9.17 8.65
CA THR A 111 -21.97 -9.03 7.56
C THR A 111 -22.96 -10.21 7.55
N ARG A 112 -22.48 -11.45 7.77
CA ARG A 112 -23.36 -12.64 7.86
C ARG A 112 -24.25 -12.64 9.10
N LEU A 113 -23.74 -12.18 10.23
CA LEU A 113 -24.54 -12.06 11.45
C LEU A 113 -25.67 -11.05 11.28
N ALA A 114 -25.47 -10.00 10.46
CA ALA A 114 -26.51 -9.04 10.14
C ALA A 114 -27.50 -9.54 9.05
N ASP A 115 -27.09 -10.52 8.25
CA ASP A 115 -27.88 -11.01 7.13
C ASP A 115 -29.08 -11.85 7.64
N PRO A 116 -30.32 -11.54 7.22
CA PRO A 116 -31.52 -12.32 7.57
C PRO A 116 -31.45 -13.81 7.15
N ALA A 117 -30.62 -14.15 6.16
CA ALA A 117 -30.39 -15.55 5.77
C ALA A 117 -29.66 -16.37 6.84
N TYR A 118 -29.01 -15.71 7.80
CA TYR A 118 -28.29 -16.32 8.93
C TYR A 118 -28.93 -15.91 10.27
N ALA A 119 -28.36 -14.91 10.95
CA ALA A 119 -28.81 -14.52 12.28
C ALA A 119 -29.76 -13.30 12.28
N GLY A 120 -29.76 -12.46 11.22
CA GLY A 120 -30.62 -11.30 11.11
C GLY A 120 -30.41 -10.21 12.17
N ASP A 121 -29.25 -10.19 12.82
CA ASP A 121 -28.95 -9.21 13.87
C ASP A 121 -28.44 -7.90 13.25
N GLU A 122 -29.36 -7.02 12.88
CA GLU A 122 -29.07 -5.74 12.26
C GLU A 122 -28.13 -4.85 13.09
N THR A 123 -27.95 -5.11 14.38
CA THR A 123 -27.07 -4.32 15.22
C THR A 123 -25.57 -4.47 14.88
N TYR A 124 -25.20 -5.44 14.04
CA TYR A 124 -23.87 -5.56 13.45
C TYR A 124 -23.62 -4.58 12.30
N MET A 125 -24.67 -3.90 11.81
CA MET A 125 -24.58 -2.85 10.82
C MET A 125 -25.02 -1.52 11.41
N ILE A 126 -24.47 -0.42 10.91
CA ILE A 126 -24.92 0.95 11.19
C ILE A 126 -25.59 1.45 9.92
N THR A 127 -26.88 1.72 10.01
CA THR A 127 -27.73 2.19 8.90
C THR A 127 -28.20 3.63 9.09
N GLU A 128 -28.07 4.14 10.33
CA GLU A 128 -28.46 5.50 10.71
C GLU A 128 -27.31 6.19 11.45
N ASP A 129 -27.22 7.49 11.33
CA ASP A 129 -26.28 8.30 12.09
C ASP A 129 -26.79 8.57 13.53
N LYS A 130 -26.01 9.33 14.30
CA LYS A 130 -26.39 9.71 15.70
C LYS A 130 -27.64 10.61 15.79
N TYR A 131 -28.15 11.10 14.67
CA TYR A 131 -29.36 11.94 14.60
C TYR A 131 -30.55 11.18 14.01
N GLY A 132 -30.40 9.90 13.67
CA GLY A 132 -31.41 9.06 13.04
C GLY A 132 -31.55 9.26 11.53
N GLU A 133 -30.59 9.94 10.90
CA GLU A 133 -30.58 10.09 9.45
C GLU A 133 -29.97 8.85 8.79
N PRO A 134 -30.55 8.34 7.67
CA PRO A 134 -30.06 7.17 6.99
C PRO A 134 -28.67 7.40 6.41
N VAL A 135 -27.75 6.48 6.66
CA VAL A 135 -26.40 6.46 6.10
C VAL A 135 -26.18 5.21 5.27
N THR A 136 -25.19 5.24 4.40
CA THR A 136 -24.75 4.02 3.70
C THR A 136 -24.41 2.94 4.73
N PRO A 137 -25.05 1.77 4.68
CA PRO A 137 -24.84 0.69 5.63
C PRO A 137 -23.36 0.32 5.75
N HIS A 138 -22.85 0.31 6.97
CA HIS A 138 -21.47 -0.08 7.25
C HIS A 138 -21.34 -0.88 8.54
N ILE A 139 -20.27 -1.65 8.67
CA ILE A 139 -20.06 -2.59 9.78
C ILE A 139 -19.90 -1.85 11.12
N ASN A 140 -20.66 -2.29 12.10
CA ASN A 140 -20.51 -1.87 13.48
C ASN A 140 -19.39 -2.64 14.20
N TRP A 141 -18.19 -2.08 14.17
CA TRP A 141 -17.02 -2.66 14.83
C TRP A 141 -17.06 -2.59 16.35
N ARG A 142 -17.94 -1.78 16.95
CA ARG A 142 -18.09 -1.66 18.41
C ARG A 142 -18.82 -2.84 19.01
N LYS A 143 -19.71 -3.48 18.25
CA LYS A 143 -20.40 -4.68 18.74
C LYS A 143 -19.43 -5.85 18.77
N PRO A 144 -19.24 -6.52 19.92
CA PRO A 144 -18.40 -7.71 20.02
C PRO A 144 -19.00 -8.89 19.25
N LEU A 145 -18.17 -9.79 18.77
CA LEU A 145 -18.63 -11.07 18.23
C LEU A 145 -19.19 -11.94 19.35
N PRO A 146 -20.17 -12.82 19.07
CA PRO A 146 -20.84 -13.63 20.08
C PRO A 146 -19.86 -14.63 20.70
N ARG A 147 -19.80 -14.65 22.05
CA ARG A 147 -18.97 -15.61 22.79
C ARG A 147 -19.70 -16.96 23.03
N LYS A 148 -21.03 -16.91 23.07
CA LYS A 148 -21.91 -18.08 23.19
C LYS A 148 -22.98 -17.92 22.11
N PRO A 149 -22.67 -18.33 20.87
CA PRO A 149 -23.56 -18.15 19.76
C PRO A 149 -24.84 -19.01 19.93
N ASN A 150 -25.97 -18.46 19.54
CA ASN A 150 -27.19 -19.22 19.34
C ASN A 150 -27.10 -20.06 18.05
N GLU A 151 -28.13 -20.84 17.70
CA GLU A 151 -28.10 -21.73 16.54
C GLU A 151 -27.88 -20.98 15.21
N ASP A 152 -28.51 -19.82 15.02
CA ASP A 152 -28.40 -18.99 13.84
C ASP A 152 -27.03 -18.31 13.74
N GLU A 153 -26.53 -17.78 14.83
CA GLU A 153 -25.17 -17.23 14.91
C GLU A 153 -24.11 -18.31 14.68
N GLN A 154 -24.35 -19.53 15.22
CA GLN A 154 -23.47 -20.67 15.01
C GLN A 154 -23.44 -21.06 13.53
N ARG A 155 -24.57 -21.05 12.84
CA ARG A 155 -24.67 -21.30 11.39
C ARG A 155 -23.88 -20.26 10.59
N ALA A 156 -23.97 -18.96 10.98
CA ALA A 156 -23.18 -17.89 10.38
C ALA A 156 -21.67 -18.12 10.57
N ILE A 157 -21.24 -18.52 11.77
CA ILE A 157 -19.84 -18.84 12.06
C ILE A 157 -19.37 -20.06 11.26
N GLU A 158 -20.16 -21.14 11.26
CA GLU A 158 -19.80 -22.39 10.59
C GLU A 158 -19.71 -22.26 9.07
N SER A 159 -20.47 -21.33 8.48
CA SER A 159 -20.39 -21.03 7.05
C SER A 159 -19.02 -20.52 6.59
N MET A 160 -18.18 -20.04 7.52
CA MET A 160 -16.78 -19.64 7.25
C MET A 160 -15.83 -20.84 7.14
N TYR A 161 -16.27 -22.06 7.45
CA TYR A 161 -15.40 -23.22 7.53
C TYR A 161 -15.87 -24.32 6.57
N VAL A 162 -14.92 -25.10 6.11
CA VAL A 162 -15.15 -26.34 5.38
C VAL A 162 -14.65 -27.52 6.20
N THR A 163 -15.35 -28.61 6.16
CA THR A 163 -14.93 -29.86 6.85
C THR A 163 -14.07 -30.68 5.89
N ASN A 164 -12.86 -31.00 6.32
CA ASN A 164 -12.02 -31.92 5.58
C ASN A 164 -12.71 -33.29 5.52
N PRO A 165 -13.03 -33.84 4.33
CA PRO A 165 -13.79 -35.10 4.22
C PRO A 165 -13.01 -36.33 4.72
N VAL A 166 -11.69 -36.23 4.86
CA VAL A 166 -10.83 -37.32 5.29
C VAL A 166 -10.58 -37.29 6.79
N THR A 167 -10.23 -36.11 7.34
CA THR A 167 -9.87 -35.96 8.75
C THR A 167 -11.01 -35.52 9.65
N GLY A 168 -12.12 -35.04 9.08
CA GLY A 168 -13.24 -34.44 9.82
C GLY A 168 -12.92 -33.07 10.45
N GLU A 169 -11.72 -32.53 10.24
CA GLU A 169 -11.28 -31.26 10.79
C GLU A 169 -11.98 -30.08 10.10
N LYS A 170 -12.46 -29.13 10.90
CA LYS A 170 -13.01 -27.86 10.38
C LYS A 170 -11.86 -26.90 10.03
N LEU A 171 -11.69 -26.63 8.76
CA LEU A 171 -10.69 -25.71 8.22
C LEU A 171 -11.35 -24.42 7.75
N LEU A 172 -10.74 -23.28 8.02
CA LEU A 172 -11.20 -22.00 7.49
C LEU A 172 -11.21 -22.03 5.95
N ASP A 173 -12.35 -21.70 5.36
CA ASP A 173 -12.45 -21.55 3.91
C ASP A 173 -11.87 -20.21 3.47
N TYR A 174 -10.55 -20.18 3.27
CA TYR A 174 -9.82 -18.98 2.88
C TYR A 174 -10.22 -18.42 1.51
N ARG A 175 -10.93 -19.20 0.63
CA ARG A 175 -11.45 -18.71 -0.65
C ARG A 175 -12.47 -17.59 -0.49
N GLN A 176 -13.13 -17.53 0.67
CA GLN A 176 -14.13 -16.53 1.01
C GLN A 176 -13.51 -15.23 1.53
N LEU A 177 -12.22 -15.20 1.88
CA LEU A 177 -11.56 -14.07 2.49
C LEU A 177 -11.23 -12.99 1.44
N ASN A 178 -12.26 -12.37 0.89
CA ASN A 178 -12.16 -11.36 -0.15
C ASN A 178 -12.28 -9.96 0.47
N TYR A 179 -11.30 -9.11 0.21
CA TYR A 179 -11.28 -7.73 0.64
C TYR A 179 -11.58 -6.81 -0.54
N LYS A 180 -12.64 -6.00 -0.40
CA LYS A 180 -13.00 -4.96 -1.35
C LYS A 180 -12.45 -3.63 -0.87
N TYR A 181 -11.76 -2.91 -1.76
CA TYR A 181 -11.29 -1.56 -1.49
C TYR A 181 -11.40 -0.68 -2.74
N GLU A 182 -11.38 0.63 -2.52
CA GLU A 182 -11.53 1.62 -3.57
C GLU A 182 -10.34 2.59 -3.54
N ILE A 183 -9.84 2.96 -4.72
CA ILE A 183 -8.77 3.93 -4.88
C ILE A 183 -9.23 5.00 -5.84
N TYR A 184 -9.18 6.25 -5.38
CA TYR A 184 -9.39 7.40 -6.24
C TYR A 184 -8.14 7.67 -7.09
N ASP A 185 -8.28 7.60 -8.40
CA ASP A 185 -7.20 7.88 -9.35
C ASP A 185 -7.04 9.40 -9.54
N SER A 186 -6.32 10.01 -8.61
CA SER A 186 -6.05 11.44 -8.63
C SER A 186 -5.18 11.88 -9.81
N THR A 187 -4.34 10.98 -10.33
CA THR A 187 -3.46 11.26 -11.47
C THR A 187 -4.26 11.42 -12.74
N THR A 188 -5.13 10.46 -13.03
CA THR A 188 -6.03 10.54 -14.19
C THR A 188 -7.03 11.70 -14.04
N ALA A 189 -7.57 11.92 -12.83
CA ALA A 189 -8.47 13.02 -12.54
C ALA A 189 -7.81 14.41 -12.73
N ALA A 190 -6.52 14.53 -12.45
CA ALA A 190 -5.79 15.78 -12.60
C ALA A 190 -5.45 16.16 -14.05
N LEU A 191 -5.56 15.23 -15.00
CA LEU A 191 -5.33 15.50 -16.41
C LEU A 191 -6.34 16.54 -16.92
N ARG A 192 -5.87 17.54 -17.66
CA ARG A 192 -6.72 18.63 -18.18
C ARG A 192 -7.89 18.12 -19.00
N ARG A 193 -7.66 17.17 -19.90
CA ARG A 193 -8.71 16.55 -20.72
C ARG A 193 -9.85 15.96 -19.90
N ASN A 194 -9.57 15.61 -18.64
CA ASN A 194 -10.52 14.97 -17.72
C ASN A 194 -11.17 15.96 -16.74
N ARG A 195 -11.00 17.26 -16.93
CA ARG A 195 -11.71 18.27 -16.13
C ARG A 195 -13.21 18.18 -16.36
N LEU A 196 -13.99 18.26 -15.28
CA LEU A 196 -15.45 18.19 -15.34
C LEU A 196 -16.04 19.39 -16.12
N MET A 197 -15.47 20.57 -15.90
CA MET A 197 -15.91 21.77 -16.63
C MET A 197 -15.21 21.85 -17.99
N PRO A 198 -15.96 21.86 -19.12
CA PRO A 198 -15.38 21.89 -20.46
C PRO A 198 -14.39 23.03 -20.71
N ASN A 199 -14.68 24.23 -20.20
CA ASN A 199 -13.84 25.42 -20.32
C ASN A 199 -12.48 25.30 -19.60
N GLU A 200 -12.34 24.34 -18.66
CA GLU A 200 -11.08 24.10 -17.96
C GLU A 200 -10.19 23.05 -18.67
N ARG A 201 -10.71 22.40 -19.72
CA ARG A 201 -10.00 21.34 -20.46
C ARG A 201 -8.88 21.86 -21.32
N ASN A 202 -8.99 23.13 -21.77
CA ASN A 202 -7.98 23.77 -22.60
C ASN A 202 -7.38 25.01 -21.92
N LEU A 203 -6.06 25.17 -22.01
CA LEU A 203 -5.39 26.41 -21.54
C LEU A 203 -5.32 27.49 -22.62
N ASN A 204 -5.48 27.14 -23.88
CA ASN A 204 -5.42 28.11 -24.93
C ASN A 204 -6.79 28.80 -25.02
N THR A 205 -6.84 30.06 -24.60
CA THR A 205 -8.07 30.86 -24.64
C THR A 205 -8.58 31.13 -26.04
N ASP A 206 -7.73 30.94 -27.06
CA ASP A 206 -8.07 31.17 -28.47
C ASP A 206 -8.72 29.95 -29.12
N VAL A 207 -8.76 28.81 -28.43
CA VAL A 207 -9.38 27.58 -28.93
C VAL A 207 -10.74 27.40 -28.27
N THR A 208 -11.79 27.40 -29.09
CA THR A 208 -13.13 27.06 -28.62
C THR A 208 -13.18 25.58 -28.28
N VAL A 209 -13.42 25.27 -27.00
CA VAL A 209 -13.65 23.90 -26.57
C VAL A 209 -15.10 23.55 -26.89
N ASN A 210 -15.31 22.44 -27.58
CA ASN A 210 -16.66 21.93 -27.79
C ASN A 210 -17.25 21.47 -26.45
N PRO A 211 -18.30 22.15 -25.92
CA PRO A 211 -18.90 21.77 -24.64
C PRO A 211 -19.59 20.41 -24.69
N ASP A 212 -19.96 19.95 -25.87
CA ASP A 212 -20.68 18.69 -26.10
C ASP A 212 -19.71 17.51 -26.30
N GLU A 213 -18.39 17.75 -26.28
CA GLU A 213 -17.40 16.69 -26.39
C GLU A 213 -17.46 15.75 -25.19
N VAL A 214 -17.84 14.51 -25.47
CA VAL A 214 -17.92 13.45 -24.47
C VAL A 214 -16.52 12.91 -24.20
N VAL A 215 -16.00 13.19 -23.00
CA VAL A 215 -14.73 12.62 -22.54
C VAL A 215 -14.98 11.20 -22.04
N MET A 216 -14.33 10.22 -22.67
CA MET A 216 -14.37 8.83 -22.23
C MET A 216 -13.21 8.56 -21.28
N ILE A 217 -13.50 7.90 -20.18
CA ILE A 217 -12.50 7.43 -19.20
C ILE A 217 -12.60 5.94 -18.99
N SER A 218 -11.45 5.33 -18.68
CA SER A 218 -11.37 3.94 -18.29
C SER A 218 -11.40 3.85 -16.77
N LYS A 219 -12.26 2.98 -16.25
CA LYS A 219 -12.43 2.73 -14.81
C LYS A 219 -12.30 1.25 -14.53
N ASP A 220 -11.42 0.90 -13.59
CA ASP A 220 -11.32 -0.47 -13.10
C ASP A 220 -12.46 -0.76 -12.13
N THR A 221 -13.12 -1.88 -12.33
CA THR A 221 -14.17 -2.38 -11.44
C THR A 221 -13.96 -3.86 -11.15
N ALA A 222 -14.40 -4.28 -9.98
CA ALA A 222 -14.38 -5.68 -9.59
C ALA A 222 -15.68 -6.04 -8.85
N TYR A 223 -16.18 -7.24 -9.11
CA TYR A 223 -17.32 -7.81 -8.41
C TYR A 223 -17.11 -9.33 -8.23
N ILE A 224 -17.94 -9.93 -7.39
CA ILE A 224 -17.96 -11.38 -7.19
C ILE A 224 -19.15 -11.90 -7.97
N ASP A 225 -18.93 -12.88 -8.86
CA ASP A 225 -19.96 -13.52 -9.65
C ASP A 225 -20.79 -14.52 -8.82
N ASP A 226 -21.88 -15.06 -9.40
CA ASP A 226 -22.75 -16.04 -8.74
C ASP A 226 -22.04 -17.34 -8.34
N ASN A 227 -20.89 -17.63 -8.92
CA ASN A 227 -20.04 -18.78 -8.60
C ASN A 227 -19.00 -18.48 -7.50
N GLY A 228 -18.99 -17.25 -6.99
CA GLY A 228 -18.02 -16.79 -5.98
C GLY A 228 -16.65 -16.40 -6.54
N ASN A 229 -16.49 -16.28 -7.87
CA ASN A 229 -15.22 -15.87 -8.48
C ASN A 229 -15.11 -14.35 -8.53
N ILE A 230 -13.89 -13.84 -8.34
CA ILE A 230 -13.59 -12.42 -8.52
C ILE A 230 -13.48 -12.13 -10.01
N VAL A 231 -14.39 -11.31 -10.52
CA VAL A 231 -14.37 -10.78 -11.88
C VAL A 231 -13.83 -9.37 -11.84
N ARG A 232 -12.85 -9.07 -12.70
CA ARG A 232 -12.25 -7.74 -12.86
C ARG A 232 -12.44 -7.29 -14.29
N GLU A 233 -12.91 -6.07 -14.45
CA GLU A 233 -13.20 -5.48 -15.74
C GLU A 233 -12.73 -4.03 -15.76
N THR A 234 -12.20 -3.59 -16.90
CA THR A 234 -11.96 -2.18 -17.17
C THR A 234 -13.07 -1.67 -18.07
N ILE A 235 -13.94 -0.84 -17.52
CA ILE A 235 -15.09 -0.28 -18.24
C ILE A 235 -14.75 1.12 -18.77
N ASN A 236 -15.10 1.38 -20.04
CA ASN A 236 -15.01 2.71 -20.61
C ASN A 236 -16.37 3.38 -20.52
N ARG A 237 -16.41 4.56 -19.90
CA ARG A 237 -17.66 5.30 -19.70
C ARG A 237 -17.47 6.79 -19.88
N PRO A 238 -18.55 7.53 -20.20
CA PRO A 238 -18.52 8.98 -20.24
C PRO A 238 -18.20 9.55 -18.86
N LEU A 239 -17.36 10.58 -18.82
CA LEU A 239 -17.08 11.32 -17.60
C LEU A 239 -18.31 12.11 -17.16
N SER A 240 -18.87 11.78 -16.01
CA SER A 240 -20.06 12.41 -15.43
C SER A 240 -19.81 13.04 -14.06
N GLY A 241 -18.81 12.58 -13.33
CA GLY A 241 -18.51 13.11 -12.00
C GLY A 241 -17.20 12.60 -11.40
N PRO A 242 -16.82 13.09 -10.19
CA PRO A 242 -15.59 12.67 -9.52
C PRO A 242 -15.53 11.17 -9.22
N TRP A 243 -16.68 10.52 -9.00
CA TRP A 243 -16.78 9.08 -8.72
C TRP A 243 -16.37 8.19 -9.90
N ASP A 244 -16.25 8.76 -11.11
CA ASP A 244 -15.81 8.03 -12.27
C ASP A 244 -14.31 7.67 -12.21
N PHE A 245 -13.55 8.38 -11.36
CA PHE A 245 -12.13 8.09 -11.07
C PHE A 245 -11.94 7.16 -9.87
N LEU A 246 -13.01 6.63 -9.28
CA LEU A 246 -12.95 5.72 -8.15
C LEU A 246 -12.88 4.29 -8.65
N ASN A 247 -11.68 3.71 -8.71
CA ASN A 247 -11.43 2.35 -9.11
C ASN A 247 -11.74 1.38 -7.96
N THR A 248 -12.39 0.26 -8.26
CA THR A 248 -12.79 -0.77 -7.29
C THR A 248 -11.99 -2.04 -7.51
N TYR A 249 -11.41 -2.58 -6.43
CA TYR A 249 -10.64 -3.81 -6.43
C TYR A 249 -11.21 -4.79 -5.41
N ILE A 250 -11.19 -6.07 -5.75
CA ILE A 250 -11.48 -7.18 -4.82
C ILE A 250 -10.32 -8.16 -4.90
N VAL A 251 -9.75 -8.51 -3.76
CA VAL A 251 -8.59 -9.39 -3.65
C VAL A 251 -8.82 -10.40 -2.55
N ASN A 252 -8.58 -11.69 -2.84
CA ASN A 252 -8.49 -12.69 -1.78
C ASN A 252 -7.22 -12.42 -0.97
N VAL A 253 -7.34 -12.34 0.35
CA VAL A 253 -6.24 -11.87 1.21
C VAL A 253 -5.37 -12.98 1.81
N TYR A 254 -5.77 -14.24 1.66
CA TYR A 254 -5.00 -15.32 2.26
C TYR A 254 -3.73 -15.61 1.45
N PRO A 255 -2.54 -15.66 2.08
CA PRO A 255 -1.30 -15.99 1.36
C PRO A 255 -1.35 -17.40 0.78
N ASP A 256 -0.78 -17.59 -0.39
CA ASP A 256 -0.63 -18.91 -0.98
C ASP A 256 0.52 -19.68 -0.30
N THR A 257 0.18 -20.59 0.58
CA THR A 257 1.17 -21.41 1.28
C THR A 257 1.75 -22.53 0.41
N THR A 258 1.12 -22.85 -0.73
CA THR A 258 1.61 -23.89 -1.64
C THR A 258 2.91 -23.51 -2.34
N VAL A 259 3.29 -22.25 -2.30
CA VAL A 259 4.58 -21.75 -2.85
C VAL A 259 5.79 -22.49 -2.30
N TRP A 260 5.75 -22.98 -1.07
CA TRP A 260 6.84 -23.75 -0.46
C TRP A 260 7.13 -25.08 -1.15
N VAL A 261 6.13 -25.65 -1.81
CA VAL A 261 6.26 -26.87 -2.60
C VAL A 261 6.44 -26.54 -4.08
N ASN A 262 5.70 -25.55 -4.59
CA ASN A 262 5.71 -25.20 -6.02
C ASN A 262 7.03 -24.58 -6.47
N ASP A 263 7.67 -23.75 -5.64
CA ASP A 263 8.95 -23.10 -5.96
C ASP A 263 10.14 -24.06 -5.87
N PHE A 264 10.00 -25.17 -5.10
CA PHE A 264 11.05 -26.16 -4.85
C PHE A 264 10.50 -27.55 -5.10
N GLN A 265 10.25 -27.88 -6.37
CA GLN A 265 9.77 -29.18 -6.77
C GLN A 265 10.74 -30.28 -6.33
N ASN A 266 10.20 -31.41 -5.86
CA ASN A 266 10.96 -32.55 -5.32
C ASN A 266 11.74 -32.26 -4.03
N SER A 267 11.36 -31.22 -3.28
CA SER A 267 11.87 -30.94 -1.94
C SER A 267 10.80 -31.23 -0.89
N ASP A 268 11.21 -31.77 0.25
CA ASP A 268 10.31 -32.01 1.39
C ASP A 268 10.13 -30.71 2.20
N ASN A 269 9.23 -29.86 1.73
CA ASN A 269 8.89 -28.57 2.36
C ASN A 269 7.46 -28.57 2.94
N GLU A 270 6.86 -29.75 3.18
CA GLU A 270 5.48 -29.85 3.69
C GLU A 270 5.31 -29.13 5.04
N MET A 271 6.36 -29.14 5.88
CA MET A 271 6.31 -28.44 7.15
C MET A 271 6.07 -26.94 6.98
N TYR A 272 6.73 -26.29 6.01
CA TYR A 272 6.56 -24.87 5.74
C TYR A 272 5.21 -24.56 5.09
N LEU A 273 4.74 -25.41 4.18
CA LEU A 273 3.40 -25.33 3.59
C LEU A 273 2.33 -25.22 4.68
N ARG A 274 2.42 -26.04 5.73
CA ARG A 274 1.41 -26.10 6.79
C ARG A 274 1.59 -25.03 7.86
N ASN A 275 2.84 -24.69 8.20
CA ASN A 275 3.15 -23.96 9.42
C ASN A 275 3.67 -22.55 9.20
N TYR A 276 4.28 -22.22 8.08
CA TYR A 276 4.99 -20.93 7.94
C TYR A 276 4.09 -19.72 8.20
N PHE A 277 2.87 -19.72 7.67
CA PHE A 277 1.94 -18.62 7.92
C PHE A 277 1.13 -18.83 9.20
N SER A 278 0.71 -20.04 9.52
CA SER A 278 -0.22 -20.31 10.62
C SER A 278 0.43 -20.32 12.00
N ASN A 279 1.63 -20.90 12.13
CA ASN A 279 2.27 -21.14 13.41
C ASN A 279 2.82 -19.83 14.03
N PRO A 280 2.56 -19.56 15.33
CA PRO A 280 3.09 -18.40 16.04
C PRO A 280 4.62 -18.27 16.05
N ALA A 281 5.37 -19.38 15.90
CA ALA A 281 6.82 -19.36 15.83
C ALA A 281 7.36 -18.51 14.67
N TYR A 282 6.58 -18.36 13.59
CA TYR A 282 6.93 -17.54 12.43
C TYR A 282 6.28 -16.16 12.42
N ASN A 283 5.72 -15.69 13.54
CA ASN A 283 5.04 -14.40 13.61
C ASN A 283 5.94 -13.22 13.21
N ASP A 284 7.22 -13.27 13.61
CA ASP A 284 8.22 -12.22 13.35
C ASP A 284 9.02 -12.46 12.06
N TYR A 285 8.64 -13.44 11.26
CA TYR A 285 9.22 -13.69 9.95
C TYR A 285 8.46 -12.92 8.87
N PRO A 286 9.08 -12.56 7.74
CA PRO A 286 8.41 -11.83 6.67
C PRO A 286 7.26 -12.66 6.08
N VAL A 287 6.18 -12.01 5.72
CA VAL A 287 5.10 -12.68 4.98
C VAL A 287 5.57 -12.98 3.56
N VAL A 288 5.33 -14.22 3.11
CA VAL A 288 5.61 -14.70 1.75
C VAL A 288 4.38 -15.39 1.17
N GLY A 289 4.43 -15.77 -0.10
CA GLY A 289 3.26 -16.35 -0.77
C GLY A 289 2.18 -15.29 -1.05
N VAL A 290 2.55 -14.03 -1.12
CA VAL A 290 1.67 -12.90 -1.40
C VAL A 290 1.92 -12.34 -2.79
N THR A 291 0.85 -12.10 -3.53
CA THR A 291 0.90 -11.44 -4.82
C THR A 291 1.10 -9.93 -4.67
N TRP A 292 1.50 -9.26 -5.73
CA TRP A 292 1.57 -7.80 -5.78
C TRP A 292 0.22 -7.14 -5.46
N GLU A 293 -0.87 -7.76 -5.90
CA GLU A 293 -2.22 -7.27 -5.65
C GLU A 293 -2.61 -7.40 -4.18
N GLN A 294 -2.24 -8.50 -3.53
CA GLN A 294 -2.44 -8.70 -2.09
C GLN A 294 -1.61 -7.70 -1.27
N ALA A 295 -0.38 -7.40 -1.69
CA ALA A 295 0.45 -6.40 -1.03
C ALA A 295 -0.16 -4.99 -1.14
N ASN A 296 -0.71 -4.61 -2.30
CA ASN A 296 -1.46 -3.36 -2.46
C ASN A 296 -2.75 -3.32 -1.63
N ALA A 297 -3.48 -4.44 -1.56
CA ALA A 297 -4.68 -4.55 -0.72
C ALA A 297 -4.35 -4.35 0.77
N PHE A 298 -3.23 -4.90 1.25
CA PHE A 298 -2.71 -4.65 2.60
C PHE A 298 -2.42 -3.17 2.83
N CYS A 299 -1.75 -2.49 1.89
CA CYS A 299 -1.47 -1.05 1.98
C CYS A 299 -2.77 -0.23 2.05
N ALA A 300 -3.77 -0.57 1.24
CA ALA A 300 -5.08 0.07 1.24
C ALA A 300 -5.78 -0.14 2.59
N TRP A 301 -5.84 -1.38 3.08
CA TRP A 301 -6.41 -1.71 4.39
C TRP A 301 -5.72 -0.95 5.53
N ARG A 302 -4.38 -0.94 5.56
CA ARG A 302 -3.58 -0.23 6.57
C ARG A 302 -3.89 1.28 6.57
N THR A 303 -4.12 1.86 5.38
CA THR A 303 -4.55 3.24 5.22
C THR A 303 -5.92 3.46 5.85
N ASP A 304 -6.91 2.68 5.45
CA ASP A 304 -8.29 2.82 5.93
C ASP A 304 -8.39 2.57 7.45
N TYR A 305 -7.60 1.62 7.97
CA TYR A 305 -7.51 1.34 9.40
C TYR A 305 -6.95 2.53 10.18
N LEU A 306 -5.88 3.17 9.66
CA LEU A 306 -5.30 4.37 10.25
C LEU A 306 -6.28 5.55 10.21
N LEU A 307 -6.89 5.81 9.06
CA LEU A 307 -7.80 6.95 8.86
C LEU A 307 -9.02 6.89 9.78
N LYS A 308 -9.55 5.70 10.05
CA LYS A 308 -10.63 5.49 11.02
C LYS A 308 -10.24 5.90 12.45
N GLY A 309 -8.96 5.78 12.79
CA GLY A 309 -8.44 6.17 14.12
C GLY A 309 -8.16 7.67 14.29
N LEU A 310 -7.91 8.40 13.19
CA LEU A 310 -7.43 9.79 13.22
C LEU A 310 -8.53 10.86 13.17
N GLY A 311 -9.75 10.51 12.78
CA GLY A 311 -10.85 11.48 12.69
C GLY A 311 -10.55 12.64 11.72
N GLY A 312 -10.75 13.88 12.17
CA GLY A 312 -10.64 15.08 11.33
C GLY A 312 -9.23 15.38 10.77
N GLU A 313 -8.18 14.84 11.38
CA GLU A 313 -6.80 15.00 10.91
C GLU A 313 -6.46 14.06 9.74
N ALA A 314 -7.30 13.05 9.50
CA ALA A 314 -7.15 12.06 8.44
C ALA A 314 -6.93 12.68 7.04
N ARG A 315 -7.54 13.85 6.78
CA ARG A 315 -7.45 14.57 5.48
C ARG A 315 -6.03 14.98 5.07
N PHE A 316 -5.09 15.07 6.03
CA PHE A 316 -3.72 15.48 5.76
C PHE A 316 -2.76 14.31 5.62
N ILE A 317 -3.22 13.09 5.91
CA ILE A 317 -2.38 11.90 5.91
C ILE A 317 -2.40 11.27 4.51
N GLN A 318 -1.21 11.00 3.99
CA GLN A 318 -1.05 10.28 2.72
C GLN A 318 -1.32 8.78 2.90
N ARG A 319 -1.70 8.12 1.80
CA ARG A 319 -1.98 6.68 1.81
C ARG A 319 -0.69 5.85 1.91
N TYR A 320 -0.76 4.71 2.58
CA TYR A 320 0.25 3.67 2.46
C TYR A 320 0.19 3.05 1.06
N ARG A 321 1.35 2.74 0.52
CA ARG A 321 1.53 2.12 -0.79
C ARG A 321 2.81 1.30 -0.81
N LEU A 322 3.02 0.52 -1.86
CA LEU A 322 4.33 -0.05 -2.14
C LEU A 322 5.32 1.07 -2.52
N PRO A 323 6.62 0.90 -2.23
CA PRO A 323 7.64 1.82 -2.71
C PRO A 323 7.72 1.78 -4.23
N THR A 324 8.07 2.90 -4.85
CA THR A 324 8.56 2.86 -6.23
C THR A 324 9.94 2.18 -6.23
N GLU A 325 10.35 1.67 -7.38
CA GLU A 325 11.68 1.06 -7.51
C GLU A 325 12.79 2.05 -7.15
N ALA A 326 12.62 3.32 -7.51
CA ALA A 326 13.55 4.40 -7.19
C ALA A 326 13.62 4.72 -5.69
N GLU A 327 12.46 4.81 -5.02
CA GLU A 327 12.40 5.00 -3.57
C GLU A 327 13.07 3.84 -2.84
N TRP A 328 12.81 2.60 -3.31
CA TRP A 328 13.39 1.41 -2.71
C TRP A 328 14.93 1.41 -2.81
N GLU A 329 15.48 1.67 -4.01
CA GLU A 329 16.93 1.71 -4.21
C GLU A 329 17.59 2.86 -3.44
N TYR A 330 16.96 4.05 -3.46
CA TYR A 330 17.42 5.21 -2.70
C TYR A 330 17.50 4.91 -1.20
N ALA A 331 16.47 4.27 -0.65
CA ALA A 331 16.40 3.89 0.74
C ALA A 331 17.44 2.80 1.10
N ALA A 332 17.64 1.82 0.22
CA ALA A 332 18.57 0.71 0.41
C ALA A 332 20.04 1.17 0.42
N ARG A 333 20.42 2.04 -0.52
CA ARG A 333 21.80 2.56 -0.62
C ARG A 333 22.22 3.44 0.56
N GLY A 334 21.26 3.89 1.36
CA GLY A 334 21.53 4.74 2.50
C GLY A 334 22.08 6.11 2.11
N LYS A 335 22.52 6.88 3.10
CA LYS A 335 23.00 8.25 2.92
C LYS A 335 24.29 8.37 2.10
N ALA A 336 25.10 7.33 2.07
CA ALA A 336 26.38 7.31 1.36
C ALA A 336 26.28 6.80 -0.09
N GLY A 337 25.12 6.32 -0.53
CA GLY A 337 24.93 5.78 -1.89
C GLY A 337 25.65 4.45 -2.14
N ASN A 338 25.76 3.60 -1.12
CA ASN A 338 26.53 2.36 -1.14
C ASN A 338 26.00 1.33 -2.15
N GLU A 339 26.87 0.42 -2.58
CA GLU A 339 26.50 -0.73 -3.43
C GLU A 339 25.60 -1.73 -2.69
N PHE A 340 25.89 -1.96 -1.40
CA PHE A 340 25.08 -2.74 -0.47
C PHE A 340 24.41 -1.80 0.56
N PRO A 341 23.41 -2.24 1.32
CA PRO A 341 22.83 -1.44 2.40
C PRO A 341 23.81 -1.07 3.53
N TRP A 342 24.96 -1.69 3.58
CA TRP A 342 26.04 -1.43 4.53
C TRP A 342 27.25 -0.74 3.86
N GLU A 343 28.20 -0.25 4.68
CA GLU A 343 29.35 0.55 4.17
C GLU A 343 30.44 -0.31 3.50
N ASN A 344 30.57 -1.57 3.89
CA ASN A 344 31.56 -2.47 3.30
C ASN A 344 31.14 -2.93 1.90
N LYS A 345 32.16 -3.25 1.08
CA LYS A 345 31.95 -3.92 -0.21
C LYS A 345 31.81 -5.44 -0.09
N ASP A 346 32.16 -6.00 1.05
CA ASP A 346 32.07 -7.41 1.34
C ASP A 346 30.73 -7.75 2.01
N VAL A 347 30.24 -8.96 1.80
CA VAL A 347 29.00 -9.45 2.41
C VAL A 347 29.20 -9.96 3.84
N LYS A 348 30.45 -9.87 4.36
CA LYS A 348 30.82 -10.26 5.71
C LYS A 348 31.51 -9.13 6.45
N ASN A 349 31.34 -9.11 7.77
CA ASN A 349 32.11 -8.25 8.67
C ASN A 349 33.53 -8.82 8.93
N GLY A 350 34.33 -8.05 9.68
CA GLY A 350 35.69 -8.45 10.05
C GLY A 350 35.79 -9.77 10.88
N ASP A 351 34.69 -10.16 11.52
CA ASP A 351 34.58 -11.40 12.32
C ASP A 351 34.08 -12.59 11.47
N GLY A 352 33.83 -12.39 10.17
CA GLY A 352 33.36 -13.43 9.27
C GLY A 352 31.85 -13.65 9.28
N CYS A 353 31.07 -12.87 10.04
CA CYS A 353 29.61 -12.94 10.07
C CYS A 353 28.99 -12.24 8.84
N PHE A 354 27.95 -12.85 8.26
CA PHE A 354 27.23 -12.26 7.14
C PHE A 354 26.37 -11.06 7.57
N TYR A 355 26.20 -10.09 6.67
CA TYR A 355 25.36 -8.91 6.89
C TYR A 355 23.90 -9.11 6.48
N ALA A 356 23.57 -10.22 5.80
CA ALA A 356 22.25 -10.50 5.29
C ALA A 356 21.97 -12.00 5.19
N ASN A 357 20.71 -12.37 5.11
CA ASN A 357 20.26 -13.74 4.85
C ASN A 357 20.14 -13.96 3.32
N PHE A 358 21.05 -14.73 2.74
CA PHE A 358 21.08 -15.09 1.32
C PHE A 358 21.81 -16.42 1.12
N LYS A 359 21.90 -16.93 -0.11
CA LYS A 359 22.63 -18.17 -0.41
C LYS A 359 24.09 -17.87 -0.80
N PRO A 360 25.05 -17.95 0.14
CA PRO A 360 26.43 -17.55 -0.11
C PRO A 360 27.17 -18.44 -1.11
N ASP A 361 26.86 -19.74 -1.14
CA ASP A 361 27.52 -20.74 -1.97
C ASP A 361 26.50 -21.62 -2.71
N ARG A 362 26.98 -22.39 -3.69
CA ARG A 362 26.15 -23.37 -4.39
C ARG A 362 25.64 -24.43 -3.41
N GLY A 363 24.32 -24.51 -3.25
CA GLY A 363 23.66 -25.54 -2.44
C GLY A 363 23.84 -25.43 -0.93
N ASN A 364 24.61 -24.47 -0.43
CA ASN A 364 24.78 -24.26 1.00
C ASN A 364 23.97 -23.04 1.48
N TYR A 365 22.68 -23.28 1.74
CA TYR A 365 21.78 -22.24 2.25
C TYR A 365 22.05 -21.87 3.70
N THR A 366 22.63 -22.77 4.50
CA THR A 366 22.79 -22.57 5.94
C THR A 366 24.10 -21.86 6.32
N LYS A 367 24.91 -21.47 5.34
CA LYS A 367 26.23 -20.88 5.62
C LYS A 367 26.14 -19.52 6.31
N ASP A 368 25.07 -18.77 6.09
CA ASP A 368 24.77 -17.50 6.75
C ASP A 368 24.02 -17.67 8.08
N GLY A 369 23.70 -18.92 8.48
CA GLY A 369 23.00 -19.26 9.70
C GLY A 369 21.50 -19.54 9.54
N ASN A 370 20.93 -19.38 8.35
CA ASN A 370 19.50 -19.60 8.08
C ASN A 370 19.31 -20.57 6.91
N LEU A 371 18.29 -21.42 6.97
CA LEU A 371 17.96 -22.34 5.87
C LEU A 371 16.96 -21.72 4.89
N ILE A 372 16.04 -20.92 5.43
CA ILE A 372 14.99 -20.18 4.72
C ILE A 372 15.01 -18.72 5.16
N THR A 373 13.89 -18.04 5.13
CA THR A 373 13.74 -16.69 5.71
C THR A 373 14.18 -16.66 7.18
N SER A 374 14.60 -15.51 7.65
CA SER A 374 14.93 -15.24 9.05
C SER A 374 13.88 -14.34 9.69
N ARG A 375 13.94 -14.16 11.02
CA ARG A 375 13.18 -13.08 11.68
C ARG A 375 13.63 -11.75 11.12
N VAL A 376 12.68 -10.83 10.94
CA VAL A 376 13.02 -9.48 10.46
C VAL A 376 13.87 -8.73 11.50
N GLY A 377 14.78 -7.89 11.01
CA GLY A 377 15.57 -7.00 11.87
C GLY A 377 16.67 -7.67 12.69
N ILE A 378 17.10 -8.90 12.35
CA ILE A 378 18.21 -9.56 13.05
C ILE A 378 19.58 -9.07 12.60
N TYR A 379 19.69 -8.51 11.41
CA TYR A 379 20.90 -7.93 10.87
C TYR A 379 20.98 -6.43 11.17
N THR A 380 22.14 -5.83 10.93
CA THR A 380 22.36 -4.40 11.21
C THR A 380 21.57 -3.54 10.21
N ALA A 381 20.86 -2.54 10.72
CA ALA A 381 20.19 -1.55 9.89
C ALA A 381 21.15 -0.71 9.06
N ASN A 382 20.73 -0.25 7.89
CA ASN A 382 21.48 0.71 7.10
C ASN A 382 21.46 2.12 7.72
N SER A 383 22.16 3.08 7.10
CA SER A 383 22.25 4.46 7.60
C SER A 383 20.91 5.23 7.63
N ASN A 384 19.85 4.72 7.01
CA ASN A 384 18.49 5.23 7.10
C ASN A 384 17.67 4.56 8.21
N GLY A 385 18.24 3.58 8.95
CA GLY A 385 17.53 2.83 9.98
C GLY A 385 16.65 1.70 9.42
N LEU A 386 16.93 1.23 8.20
CA LEU A 386 16.17 0.18 7.53
C LEU A 386 16.91 -1.16 7.63
N TYR A 387 16.17 -2.20 8.00
CA TYR A 387 16.65 -3.56 8.12
C TYR A 387 16.29 -4.38 6.87
N ASP A 388 17.05 -5.44 6.64
CA ASP A 388 16.75 -6.47 5.63
C ASP A 388 16.56 -5.91 4.21
N MET A 389 17.25 -4.79 3.88
CA MET A 389 17.24 -4.22 2.53
C MET A 389 18.10 -5.03 1.54
N ALA A 390 18.69 -6.13 1.98
CA ALA A 390 19.42 -7.11 1.19
C ALA A 390 19.15 -8.50 1.76
N GLY A 391 18.74 -9.43 0.91
CA GLY A 391 18.43 -10.80 1.32
C GLY A 391 17.11 -10.91 2.09
N ASN A 392 16.97 -11.95 2.89
CA ASN A 392 15.75 -12.39 3.55
C ASN A 392 14.61 -12.63 2.54
N VAL A 393 13.79 -11.67 2.21
CA VAL A 393 12.85 -11.78 1.09
C VAL A 393 13.05 -10.65 0.09
N ALA A 394 12.93 -10.97 -1.19
CA ALA A 394 12.85 -9.95 -2.23
C ALA A 394 11.52 -9.20 -2.10
N GLU A 395 11.47 -7.93 -2.48
CA GLU A 395 10.35 -7.07 -2.14
C GLU A 395 9.63 -6.53 -3.38
N TRP A 396 8.30 -6.62 -3.37
CA TRP A 396 7.45 -6.00 -4.35
C TRP A 396 7.60 -4.48 -4.36
N THR A 397 7.73 -3.88 -5.55
CA THR A 397 7.60 -2.45 -5.76
C THR A 397 6.35 -2.11 -6.57
N SER A 398 5.93 -0.84 -6.57
CA SER A 398 4.79 -0.39 -7.41
C SER A 398 5.14 -0.34 -8.90
N THR A 399 6.43 -0.30 -9.23
CA THR A 399 6.95 -0.05 -10.58
C THR A 399 6.80 -1.29 -11.48
N ILE A 400 6.34 -1.08 -12.72
CA ILE A 400 6.38 -2.10 -13.77
C ILE A 400 7.84 -2.38 -14.15
N TYR A 401 8.17 -3.65 -14.34
CA TYR A 401 9.50 -4.00 -14.82
C TYR A 401 9.57 -3.91 -16.35
N THR A 402 10.50 -3.10 -16.81
CA THR A 402 10.96 -3.08 -18.22
C THR A 402 12.48 -2.99 -18.23
N GLU A 403 13.11 -3.53 -19.27
CA GLU A 403 14.58 -3.47 -19.39
C GLU A 403 15.08 -2.02 -19.48
N ALA A 404 14.35 -1.15 -20.17
CA ALA A 404 14.63 0.28 -20.29
C ALA A 404 13.93 1.13 -19.23
N GLY A 405 13.37 0.53 -18.16
CA GLY A 405 12.46 1.21 -17.24
C GLY A 405 13.02 2.49 -16.61
N VAL A 406 14.29 2.46 -16.21
CA VAL A 406 14.95 3.62 -15.59
C VAL A 406 15.08 4.78 -16.57
N GLU A 407 15.37 4.51 -17.84
CA GLU A 407 15.49 5.53 -18.89
C GLU A 407 14.14 6.19 -19.21
N ALA A 408 13.06 5.39 -19.18
CA ALA A 408 11.70 5.86 -19.47
C ALA A 408 11.06 6.68 -18.35
N MET A 409 11.61 6.63 -17.13
CA MET A 409 11.09 7.38 -15.98
C MET A 409 11.53 8.85 -16.02
N ASN A 410 10.76 9.72 -15.35
CA ASN A 410 11.19 11.09 -15.08
C ASN A 410 12.38 11.07 -14.08
N ASP A 411 13.17 12.12 -14.05
CA ASP A 411 14.26 12.31 -13.10
C ASP A 411 13.77 12.81 -11.72
N LEU A 412 12.58 13.39 -11.65
CA LEU A 412 11.94 13.84 -10.42
C LEU A 412 10.87 12.84 -9.97
N ASN A 413 11.05 12.24 -8.80
CA ASN A 413 10.13 11.26 -8.20
C ASN A 413 9.74 10.15 -9.20
N PRO A 414 10.72 9.38 -9.70
CA PRO A 414 10.49 8.41 -10.76
C PRO A 414 9.38 7.41 -10.41
N GLN A 415 8.39 7.32 -11.27
CA GLN A 415 7.31 6.36 -11.16
C GLN A 415 6.92 5.85 -12.54
N LEU A 416 6.89 4.55 -12.70
CA LEU A 416 6.35 3.87 -13.87
C LEU A 416 5.38 2.81 -13.37
N GLU A 417 4.13 3.21 -13.17
CA GLU A 417 3.10 2.33 -12.64
C GLU A 417 2.13 1.93 -13.75
N TYR A 418 1.81 0.66 -13.80
CA TYR A 418 0.77 0.11 -14.64
C TYR A 418 0.10 -1.06 -13.93
N LYS A 419 -1.22 -1.04 -13.80
CA LYS A 419 -2.02 -2.15 -13.27
C LYS A 419 -2.54 -2.95 -14.44
N ALA A 420 -1.85 -4.05 -14.74
CA ALA A 420 -2.20 -4.88 -15.88
C ALA A 420 -3.54 -5.59 -15.64
N ALA A 421 -4.41 -5.52 -16.65
CA ALA A 421 -5.64 -6.30 -16.72
C ALA A 421 -5.34 -7.79 -17.00
N LYS A 422 -6.35 -8.64 -16.87
CA LYS A 422 -6.20 -10.08 -17.12
C LYS A 422 -5.83 -10.38 -18.58
N GLU A 423 -6.35 -9.60 -19.49
CA GLU A 423 -6.19 -9.73 -20.94
C GLU A 423 -4.89 -9.12 -21.46
N ASP A 424 -4.23 -8.29 -20.65
CA ASP A 424 -2.98 -7.64 -21.03
C ASP A 424 -1.86 -8.63 -21.32
N PRO A 425 -0.95 -8.29 -22.25
CA PRO A 425 0.24 -9.09 -22.52
C PRO A 425 1.08 -9.34 -21.26
N TYR A 426 1.66 -10.51 -21.11
CA TYR A 426 2.48 -10.90 -19.96
C TYR A 426 3.59 -9.91 -19.63
N ARG A 427 4.18 -9.26 -20.64
CA ARG A 427 5.21 -8.23 -20.43
C ARG A 427 4.76 -7.06 -19.56
N LEU A 428 3.46 -6.69 -19.60
CA LEU A 428 2.88 -5.61 -18.81
C LEU A 428 2.51 -6.07 -17.37
N LYS A 429 2.47 -7.37 -17.14
CA LYS A 429 2.17 -7.97 -15.81
C LYS A 429 3.41 -8.10 -14.93
N LYS A 430 4.60 -7.83 -15.45
CA LYS A 430 5.85 -7.89 -14.70
C LYS A 430 5.97 -6.69 -13.76
N LYS A 431 6.22 -6.96 -12.48
CA LYS A 431 6.51 -5.95 -11.47
C LYS A 431 7.96 -6.03 -11.05
N SER A 432 8.58 -4.89 -10.81
CA SER A 432 9.95 -4.84 -10.31
C SER A 432 10.00 -5.35 -8.88
N VAL A 433 10.96 -6.24 -8.62
CA VAL A 433 11.25 -6.85 -7.32
C VAL A 433 12.69 -6.55 -6.97
N ARG A 434 12.94 -6.19 -5.72
CA ARG A 434 14.23 -5.66 -5.26
C ARG A 434 14.76 -6.41 -4.05
N GLY A 435 16.08 -6.27 -3.76
CA GLY A 435 16.71 -6.74 -2.53
C GLY A 435 17.33 -8.13 -2.60
N GLY A 436 16.88 -8.99 -3.51
CA GLY A 436 17.24 -10.41 -3.49
C GLY A 436 16.65 -11.12 -2.28
N SER A 437 16.88 -12.40 -2.13
CA SER A 437 16.24 -13.22 -1.09
C SER A 437 17.17 -14.29 -0.53
N TRP A 438 16.71 -15.01 0.50
CA TRP A 438 17.39 -16.13 1.15
C TRP A 438 17.88 -17.24 0.18
N LYS A 439 17.25 -17.35 -1.00
CA LYS A 439 17.64 -18.34 -2.02
C LYS A 439 18.62 -17.81 -3.06
N ASP A 440 18.85 -16.51 -3.09
CA ASP A 440 19.60 -15.85 -4.16
C ASP A 440 21.07 -15.68 -3.79
N PRO A 441 22.01 -15.73 -4.77
CA PRO A 441 23.44 -15.50 -4.53
C PRO A 441 23.75 -14.02 -4.28
N GLU A 442 24.95 -13.73 -3.85
CA GLU A 442 25.47 -12.40 -3.49
C GLU A 442 25.19 -11.31 -4.52
N SER A 443 25.31 -11.61 -5.83
CA SER A 443 25.06 -10.61 -6.87
C SER A 443 23.63 -10.05 -6.86
N PHE A 444 22.67 -10.83 -6.39
CA PHE A 444 21.25 -10.44 -6.34
C PHE A 444 20.88 -9.57 -5.13
N VAL A 445 21.70 -9.56 -4.09
CA VAL A 445 21.44 -8.77 -2.87
C VAL A 445 22.09 -7.38 -2.90
N ARG A 446 22.69 -6.98 -4.04
CA ARG A 446 23.15 -5.60 -4.26
C ARG A 446 21.96 -4.66 -4.38
N SER A 447 22.08 -3.46 -3.80
CA SER A 447 20.99 -2.48 -3.78
C SER A 447 20.47 -2.10 -5.17
N ALA A 448 21.34 -2.10 -6.19
CA ALA A 448 20.97 -1.76 -7.56
C ALA A 448 20.46 -2.94 -8.40
N TRP A 449 20.51 -4.17 -7.85
CA TRP A 449 20.07 -5.33 -8.60
C TRP A 449 18.56 -5.30 -8.82
N ARG A 450 18.13 -5.59 -10.06
CA ARG A 450 16.74 -5.57 -10.50
C ARG A 450 16.30 -6.95 -10.92
N THR A 451 15.20 -7.41 -10.35
CA THR A 451 14.50 -8.61 -10.79
C THR A 451 13.03 -8.31 -11.02
N TRP A 452 12.27 -9.30 -11.42
CA TRP A 452 10.84 -9.15 -11.63
C TRP A 452 10.10 -10.45 -11.35
N GLU A 453 8.81 -10.31 -11.05
CA GLU A 453 7.86 -11.41 -11.05
C GLU A 453 6.52 -10.90 -11.61
N TYR A 454 5.66 -11.80 -12.03
CA TYR A 454 4.31 -11.46 -12.48
C TYR A 454 3.45 -11.02 -11.29
N GLN A 455 2.65 -9.97 -11.48
CA GLN A 455 1.83 -9.37 -10.41
C GLN A 455 0.88 -10.35 -9.69
N ASN A 456 0.50 -11.44 -10.36
CA ASN A 456 -0.40 -12.47 -9.86
C ASN A 456 0.30 -13.76 -9.42
N GLN A 457 1.64 -13.79 -9.41
CA GLN A 457 2.41 -14.96 -9.00
C GLN A 457 2.99 -14.75 -7.60
N PRO A 458 2.50 -15.47 -6.59
CA PRO A 458 3.11 -15.48 -5.27
C PRO A 458 4.37 -16.36 -5.28
N ARG A 459 5.34 -16.05 -4.41
CA ARG A 459 6.57 -16.82 -4.23
C ARG A 459 6.92 -16.98 -2.76
N SER A 460 7.62 -18.05 -2.42
CA SER A 460 8.13 -18.34 -1.07
C SER A 460 9.30 -17.44 -0.66
N TYR A 461 9.79 -16.62 -1.57
CA TYR A 461 10.95 -15.75 -1.40
C TYR A 461 10.66 -14.28 -1.76
N ILE A 462 9.40 -13.93 -1.98
CA ILE A 462 8.96 -12.55 -2.23
C ILE A 462 7.97 -12.11 -1.15
N GLY A 463 8.31 -11.01 -0.49
CA GLY A 463 7.48 -10.28 0.45
C GLY A 463 7.32 -8.83 0.04
N PHE A 464 7.14 -7.92 0.99
CA PHE A 464 7.02 -6.49 0.73
C PHE A 464 7.17 -5.65 2.00
N ARG A 465 7.42 -4.36 1.82
CA ARG A 465 7.26 -3.31 2.84
C ARG A 465 6.44 -2.15 2.32
N CYS A 466 5.85 -1.37 3.21
CA CYS A 466 5.05 -0.21 2.84
C CYS A 466 5.86 1.08 2.95
N VAL A 467 5.47 2.06 2.14
CA VAL A 467 5.89 3.45 2.26
C VAL A 467 4.69 4.38 2.38
N ARG A 468 4.95 5.61 2.86
CA ARG A 468 3.98 6.69 2.90
C ARG A 468 4.69 8.00 2.63
N SER A 469 4.24 8.75 1.62
CA SER A 469 4.81 10.06 1.29
C SER A 469 4.66 11.02 2.47
N LEU A 470 5.65 11.89 2.68
CA LEU A 470 5.57 12.92 3.72
C LEU A 470 4.54 13.97 3.34
N ALA A 471 3.70 14.38 4.29
CA ALA A 471 2.77 15.49 4.09
C ALA A 471 3.49 16.84 3.95
N ASN A 472 4.69 16.97 4.55
CA ASN A 472 5.55 18.14 4.45
C ASN A 472 7.02 17.73 4.54
N SER A 473 7.71 17.73 3.41
CA SER A 473 9.14 17.40 3.32
C SER A 473 10.09 18.54 3.78
N THR A 474 9.56 19.73 4.12
CA THR A 474 10.36 20.93 4.41
C THR A 474 10.78 21.12 5.87
N SER A 475 10.57 20.15 6.74
CA SER A 475 10.94 20.28 8.16
C SER A 475 12.43 20.07 8.44
N THR A 476 13.31 20.79 7.80
CA THR A 476 14.62 21.12 8.41
C THR A 476 14.39 22.23 9.41
N LYS A 477 14.46 21.94 10.71
CA LYS A 477 14.66 22.96 11.74
C LYS A 477 15.97 23.69 11.39
N GLN A 478 15.88 24.82 10.69
CA GLN A 478 16.96 25.78 10.71
C GLN A 478 17.19 26.12 12.18
N LYS A 479 18.30 25.66 12.76
CA LYS A 479 18.79 26.18 14.03
C LYS A 479 18.87 27.68 13.85
N LYS A 480 17.96 28.44 14.46
CA LYS A 480 18.15 29.87 14.65
C LYS A 480 19.45 30.03 15.42
N ASN A 481 20.54 30.37 14.73
CA ASN A 481 21.71 30.92 15.38
C ASN A 481 21.26 32.23 16.04
N LYS A 482 21.02 32.19 17.35
CA LYS A 482 20.99 33.39 18.16
C LYS A 482 22.39 34.01 18.12
N LYS A 483 22.54 35.10 17.38
CA LYS A 483 23.59 36.08 17.65
C LYS A 483 23.12 36.96 18.78
#